data_0ff3f9336beee4c43317d470ca908c52
#
_entry.id   0ff3f9336beee4c43317d470ca908c52
#
_cell.length_a   1.000
_cell.length_b   1.000
_cell.length_c   1.000
_cell.angle_alpha   90.00
_cell.angle_beta   90.00
_cell.angle_gamma   90.00
#
_symmetry.space_group_name_H-M   'P 1'
#
loop_
_entity.id
_entity.type
_entity.pdbx_description
1 polymer ?
#
loop_
_entity_poly.entity_id
_entity_poly.type
_entity_poly.pdbx_seq_one_letter_code
_entity_poly.pdbx_strand_id
1 'polypeptide(L)'
;YCEERQDLYAPDVTQGPDGRYYLYYDLSGRGDHGFDGPISVAVCDTPAGKYEYYGDVKYPDGRPLLRYIPFDPAVLNDDGHIYLTYGWGLGMDTHSPLYKLVMPYVMSKIFNKTAAEIRREEPLSILGANIVELEDDMLTVKSEPRRILPAINNTPKGSRPREHSFYEGASLRKFGGLYYFIYSSHVN
;
A
#
# COMPACT_ATOMS: atom_id res chain seq x y z
N TYR A 1 -5.73 18.79 -4.02
CA TYR A 1 -6.03 18.80 -5.16
C TYR A 1 -4.96 18.95 -6.24
N CYS A 2 -5.18 18.32 -7.38
CA CYS A 2 -4.22 18.23 -8.44
C CYS A 2 -4.40 19.40 -9.41
N GLU A 3 -3.36 20.16 -9.66
CA GLU A 3 -3.30 21.11 -10.78
C GLU A 3 -3.13 20.38 -12.12
N GLU A 4 -2.66 19.12 -12.08
CA GLU A 4 -2.51 18.22 -13.21
C GLU A 4 -3.53 17.09 -13.16
N ARG A 5 -3.83 16.51 -14.32
CA ARG A 5 -4.76 15.41 -14.47
C ARG A 5 -4.15 14.15 -13.86
N GLN A 6 -4.55 13.80 -12.65
CA GLN A 6 -4.13 12.60 -11.93
C GLN A 6 -5.36 11.76 -11.59
N ASP A 7 -5.20 10.44 -11.63
CA ASP A 7 -6.23 9.53 -11.19
C ASP A 7 -6.05 9.24 -9.70
N LEU A 8 -7.16 9.24 -8.97
CA LEU A 8 -7.20 8.86 -7.56
C LEU A 8 -7.53 7.36 -7.47
N TYR A 9 -6.67 6.61 -6.78
CA TYR A 9 -6.79 5.16 -6.62
C TYR A 9 -7.21 4.76 -5.21
N ALA A 10 -8.01 3.70 -5.14
CA ALA A 10 -8.33 2.88 -3.97
C ALA A 10 -8.51 3.66 -2.67
N PRO A 11 -9.42 4.64 -2.59
CA PRO A 11 -9.62 5.39 -1.36
C PRO A 11 -10.25 4.51 -0.26
N ASP A 12 -9.75 4.63 0.96
CA ASP A 12 -10.38 4.07 2.16
C ASP A 12 -10.43 5.09 3.28
N VAL A 13 -11.42 4.99 4.16
CA VAL A 13 -11.70 5.99 5.20
C VAL A 13 -11.89 5.35 6.57
N THR A 14 -11.36 5.99 7.60
CA THR A 14 -11.62 5.64 8.99
C THR A 14 -11.83 6.89 9.83
N GLN A 15 -12.47 6.73 11.02
CA GLN A 15 -12.53 7.78 12.00
C GLN A 15 -11.28 7.73 12.88
N GLY A 16 -10.61 8.87 13.03
CA GLY A 16 -9.45 9.03 13.89
C GLY A 16 -9.81 9.13 15.39
N PRO A 17 -8.80 9.11 16.28
CA PRO A 17 -9.00 9.24 17.72
C PRO A 17 -9.61 10.59 18.12
N ASP A 18 -9.44 11.62 17.32
CA ASP A 18 -10.00 12.97 17.50
C ASP A 18 -11.46 13.11 17.01
N GLY A 19 -12.04 12.03 16.48
CA GLY A 19 -13.40 11.97 15.97
C GLY A 19 -13.59 12.46 14.53
N ARG A 20 -12.54 12.96 13.88
CA ARG A 20 -12.56 13.35 12.46
C ARG A 20 -12.41 12.14 11.55
N TYR A 21 -12.73 12.30 10.27
CA TYR A 21 -12.64 11.26 9.26
C TYR A 21 -11.42 11.48 8.37
N TYR A 22 -10.61 10.43 8.20
CA TYR A 22 -9.36 10.44 7.46
C TYR A 22 -9.47 9.54 6.25
N LEU A 23 -9.36 10.12 5.06
CA LEU A 23 -9.41 9.46 3.77
C LEU A 23 -7.98 9.25 3.26
N TYR A 24 -7.59 7.99 3.13
CA TYR A 24 -6.32 7.58 2.55
C TYR A 24 -6.51 7.28 1.07
N TYR A 25 -5.59 7.70 0.23
CA TYR A 25 -5.66 7.52 -1.21
C TYR A 25 -4.29 7.63 -1.86
N ASP A 26 -4.17 7.09 -3.08
CA ASP A 26 -3.03 7.27 -3.94
C ASP A 26 -3.36 8.16 -5.11
N LEU A 27 -2.36 8.87 -5.61
CA LEU A 27 -2.44 9.63 -6.85
C LEU A 27 -1.43 9.08 -7.86
N SER A 28 -1.91 8.72 -9.05
CA SER A 28 -1.04 8.28 -10.13
C SER A 28 -0.11 9.39 -10.58
N GLY A 29 1.17 9.05 -10.77
CA GLY A 29 2.14 9.96 -11.38
C GLY A 29 2.38 11.25 -10.61
N ARG A 30 2.21 11.26 -9.29
CA ARG A 30 2.46 12.44 -8.47
C ARG A 30 3.94 12.79 -8.46
N GLY A 31 4.28 13.89 -9.13
CA GLY A 31 5.66 14.32 -9.29
C GLY A 31 6.53 13.27 -9.95
N ASP A 32 7.71 13.02 -9.41
CA ASP A 32 8.67 12.06 -9.94
C ASP A 32 8.47 10.63 -9.41
N HIS A 33 7.39 10.37 -8.64
CA HIS A 33 7.22 9.10 -7.92
C HIS A 33 6.51 7.99 -8.71
N GLY A 34 5.91 8.28 -9.88
CA GLY A 34 5.23 7.27 -10.68
C GLY A 34 4.02 6.68 -9.95
N PHE A 35 3.97 5.34 -9.80
CA PHE A 35 2.92 4.62 -9.07
C PHE A 35 3.30 4.33 -7.60
N ASP A 36 4.48 4.68 -7.15
CA ASP A 36 4.94 4.50 -5.78
C ASP A 36 5.06 5.82 -5.00
N GLY A 37 4.23 6.78 -5.35
CA GLY A 37 4.09 8.01 -4.59
C GLY A 37 3.61 7.76 -3.16
N PRO A 38 3.76 8.75 -2.28
CA PRO A 38 3.30 8.61 -0.91
C PRO A 38 1.78 8.40 -0.87
N ILE A 39 1.31 7.60 0.08
CA ILE A 39 -0.11 7.54 0.42
C ILE A 39 -0.48 8.90 1.00
N SER A 40 -1.42 9.57 0.35
CA SER A 40 -1.93 10.87 0.77
C SER A 40 -3.15 10.71 1.69
N VAL A 41 -3.32 11.67 2.59
CA VAL A 41 -4.41 11.68 3.56
C VAL A 41 -5.15 13.01 3.47
N ALA A 42 -6.46 12.94 3.41
CA ALA A 42 -7.33 14.09 3.55
C ALA A 42 -8.25 13.92 4.77
N VAL A 43 -8.66 15.02 5.38
CA VAL A 43 -9.44 15.03 6.61
C VAL A 43 -10.75 15.81 6.46
N CYS A 44 -11.79 15.34 7.15
CA CYS A 44 -13.08 16.02 7.22
C CYS A 44 -13.73 15.78 8.59
N ASP A 45 -14.54 16.74 9.06
CA ASP A 45 -15.28 16.62 10.33
C ASP A 45 -16.49 15.68 10.22
N THR A 46 -16.94 15.36 9.01
CA THR A 46 -18.06 14.45 8.75
C THR A 46 -17.73 13.44 7.66
N PRO A 47 -18.30 12.21 7.67
CA PRO A 47 -17.93 11.16 6.72
C PRO A 47 -18.27 11.49 5.25
N ALA A 48 -19.24 12.36 5.02
CA ALA A 48 -19.70 12.75 3.67
C ALA A 48 -19.44 14.24 3.36
N GLY A 49 -18.52 14.87 4.09
CA GLY A 49 -18.19 16.28 3.90
C GLY A 49 -17.13 16.52 2.84
N LYS A 50 -16.67 17.76 2.78
CA LYS A 50 -15.56 18.15 1.93
C LYS A 50 -14.25 17.82 2.61
N TYR A 51 -13.55 16.83 2.11
CA TYR A 51 -12.21 16.47 2.60
C TYR A 51 -11.18 17.49 2.13
N GLU A 52 -10.29 17.87 3.04
CA GLU A 52 -9.16 18.76 2.77
C GLU A 52 -7.84 18.00 2.95
N TYR A 53 -6.87 18.26 2.09
CA TYR A 53 -5.55 17.63 2.19
C TYR A 53 -4.95 17.89 3.56
N TYR A 54 -4.51 16.82 4.22
CA TYR A 54 -3.96 16.84 5.55
C TYR A 54 -2.45 16.58 5.57
N GLY A 55 -1.97 15.64 4.75
CA GLY A 55 -0.56 15.31 4.65
C GLY A 55 -0.34 13.99 3.92
N ASP A 56 0.91 13.55 3.90
CA ASP A 56 1.31 12.24 3.38
C ASP A 56 1.78 11.35 4.53
N VAL A 57 1.57 10.04 4.40
CA VAL A 57 2.07 9.05 5.36
C VAL A 57 3.61 9.07 5.34
N LYS A 58 4.21 9.18 6.53
CA LYS A 58 5.65 9.46 6.69
C LYS A 58 6.24 8.73 7.90
N TYR A 59 7.55 8.58 7.87
CA TYR A 59 8.32 8.16 9.04
C TYR A 59 8.48 9.31 10.06
N PRO A 60 8.87 9.01 11.34
CA PRO A 60 9.08 10.03 12.36
C PRO A 60 10.12 11.11 11.99
N ASP A 61 11.05 10.80 11.10
CA ASP A 61 12.04 11.74 10.59
C ASP A 61 11.53 12.64 9.44
N GLY A 62 10.24 12.53 9.09
CA GLY A 62 9.57 13.31 8.05
C GLY A 62 9.71 12.76 6.64
N ARG A 63 10.49 11.72 6.41
CA ARG A 63 10.57 11.07 5.08
C ARG A 63 9.26 10.35 4.76
N PRO A 64 8.73 10.46 3.53
CA PRO A 64 7.52 9.76 3.14
C PRO A 64 7.71 8.23 3.21
N LEU A 65 6.62 7.51 3.50
CA LEU A 65 6.59 6.06 3.43
C LEU A 65 6.61 5.62 1.95
N LEU A 66 7.79 5.33 1.43
CA LEU A 66 7.99 4.85 0.04
C LEU A 66 8.52 3.41 0.01
N ARG A 67 8.62 2.75 1.17
CA ARG A 67 9.12 1.38 1.24
C ARG A 67 8.09 0.41 0.69
N TYR A 68 8.57 -0.58 -0.06
CA TYR A 68 7.78 -1.53 -0.82
C TYR A 68 6.98 -0.78 -1.90
N ILE A 69 5.76 -0.99 -2.11
CA ILE A 69 4.93 -0.20 -3.03
C ILE A 69 3.76 0.31 -2.21
N PRO A 70 3.78 1.57 -1.76
CA PRO A 70 2.68 2.17 -1.01
C PRO A 70 1.53 2.50 -1.94
N PHE A 71 0.79 1.48 -2.34
CA PHE A 71 -0.32 1.51 -3.28
C PHE A 71 -1.54 0.80 -2.69
N ASP A 72 -2.76 1.20 -3.08
CA ASP A 72 -4.03 0.66 -2.62
C ASP A 72 -4.14 0.63 -1.08
N PRO A 73 -4.15 1.79 -0.41
CA PRO A 73 -4.22 1.86 1.03
C PRO A 73 -5.57 1.37 1.57
N ALA A 74 -5.54 0.64 2.68
CA ALA A 74 -6.72 0.37 3.48
C ALA A 74 -6.43 0.61 4.96
N VAL A 75 -7.31 1.31 5.65
CA VAL A 75 -7.09 1.78 7.01
C VAL A 75 -8.16 1.26 7.96
N LEU A 76 -7.73 0.89 9.17
CA LEU A 76 -8.60 0.49 10.27
C LEU A 76 -8.13 1.16 11.56
N ASN A 77 -9.02 1.90 12.22
CA ASN A 77 -8.84 2.27 13.61
C ASN A 77 -9.53 1.21 14.50
N ASP A 78 -8.74 0.51 15.28
CA ASP A 78 -9.19 -0.52 16.22
C ASP A 78 -8.87 -0.06 17.64
N ASP A 79 -9.82 0.64 18.26
CA ASP A 79 -9.71 1.14 19.64
C ASP A 79 -8.44 1.98 19.89
N GLY A 80 -8.07 2.84 18.93
CA GLY A 80 -6.89 3.71 18.99
C GLY A 80 -5.62 3.08 18.39
N HIS A 81 -5.65 1.82 17.95
CA HIS A 81 -4.61 1.23 17.15
C HIS A 81 -4.93 1.45 15.66
N ILE A 82 -4.14 2.27 15.00
CA ILE A 82 -4.40 2.66 13.61
C ILE A 82 -3.55 1.80 12.68
N TYR A 83 -4.18 0.86 11.99
CA TYR A 83 -3.51 -0.03 11.06
C TYR A 83 -3.71 0.44 9.62
N LEU A 84 -2.62 0.64 8.89
CA LEU A 84 -2.61 0.93 7.46
C LEU A 84 -2.03 -0.27 6.73
N THR A 85 -2.81 -0.84 5.81
CA THR A 85 -2.33 -1.84 4.86
C THR A 85 -2.17 -1.22 3.50
N TYR A 86 -1.17 -1.69 2.74
CA TYR A 86 -0.88 -1.22 1.39
C TYR A 86 -0.07 -2.25 0.61
N GLY A 87 -0.01 -2.10 -0.68
CA GLY A 87 0.83 -2.92 -1.54
C GLY A 87 0.21 -3.24 -2.88
N TRP A 88 0.99 -3.88 -3.71
CA TRP A 88 0.59 -4.29 -5.05
C TRP A 88 1.20 -5.64 -5.44
N GLY A 89 0.57 -6.35 -6.38
CA GLY A 89 1.06 -7.56 -6.98
C GLY A 89 1.11 -7.45 -8.50
N LEU A 90 1.97 -8.24 -9.14
CA LEU A 90 1.95 -8.44 -10.59
C LEU A 90 1.32 -9.79 -10.91
N GLY A 91 0.44 -9.82 -11.91
CA GLY A 91 -0.18 -11.06 -12.41
C GLY A 91 0.71 -11.93 -13.28
N MET A 92 2.03 -11.78 -13.22
CA MET A 92 2.97 -12.49 -14.09
C MET A 92 3.76 -13.54 -13.33
N ASP A 93 4.00 -14.69 -13.96
CA ASP A 93 4.89 -15.72 -13.42
C ASP A 93 6.36 -15.28 -13.48
N THR A 94 6.94 -15.03 -12.32
CA THR A 94 8.28 -14.47 -12.18
C THR A 94 9.38 -15.51 -11.98
N HIS A 95 9.05 -16.79 -12.09
CA HIS A 95 10.02 -17.88 -11.87
C HIS A 95 11.01 -18.06 -13.01
N SER A 96 10.78 -17.44 -14.18
CA SER A 96 11.69 -17.57 -15.32
C SER A 96 13.00 -16.80 -15.07
N PRO A 97 14.17 -17.34 -15.48
CA PRO A 97 15.46 -16.64 -15.39
C PRO A 97 15.46 -15.30 -16.14
N LEU A 98 14.76 -15.24 -17.28
CA LEU A 98 14.64 -14.03 -18.08
C LEU A 98 13.87 -12.93 -17.31
N TYR A 99 12.82 -13.29 -16.61
CA TYR A 99 12.08 -12.35 -15.77
C TYR A 99 13.01 -11.72 -14.71
N LYS A 100 13.75 -12.54 -13.98
CA LYS A 100 14.68 -12.07 -12.93
C LYS A 100 15.78 -11.15 -13.47
N LEU A 101 16.16 -11.30 -14.73
CA LEU A 101 17.15 -10.43 -15.37
C LEU A 101 16.55 -9.10 -15.81
N VAL A 102 15.37 -9.10 -16.42
CA VAL A 102 14.78 -7.94 -17.13
C VAL A 102 13.87 -7.12 -16.22
N MET A 103 13.07 -7.76 -15.36
CA MET A 103 12.06 -7.08 -14.59
C MET A 103 12.58 -6.01 -13.61
N PRO A 104 13.75 -6.13 -12.98
CA PRO A 104 14.27 -5.04 -12.16
C PRO A 104 14.44 -3.72 -12.92
N TYR A 105 14.74 -3.78 -14.22
CA TYR A 105 14.81 -2.59 -15.08
C TYR A 105 13.43 -2.04 -15.44
N VAL A 106 12.47 -2.92 -15.73
CA VAL A 106 11.09 -2.51 -16.01
C VAL A 106 10.48 -1.86 -14.76
N MET A 107 10.59 -2.52 -13.62
CA MET A 107 10.06 -2.04 -12.35
C MET A 107 10.76 -0.75 -11.89
N SER A 108 12.05 -0.59 -12.17
CA SER A 108 12.76 0.65 -11.84
C SER A 108 12.18 1.87 -12.56
N LYS A 109 11.63 1.69 -13.75
CA LYS A 109 10.96 2.75 -14.50
C LYS A 109 9.53 3.02 -14.02
N ILE A 110 8.82 1.97 -13.63
CA ILE A 110 7.44 2.08 -13.14
C ILE A 110 7.41 2.74 -11.76
N PHE A 111 8.34 2.35 -10.87
CA PHE A 111 8.33 2.74 -9.46
C PHE A 111 9.39 3.79 -9.09
N ASN A 112 9.99 4.43 -10.08
CA ASN A 112 11.04 5.46 -9.89
C ASN A 112 12.13 5.05 -8.87
N LYS A 113 12.50 3.76 -8.88
CA LYS A 113 13.57 3.16 -8.06
C LYS A 113 14.74 2.73 -8.95
N THR A 114 15.91 2.59 -8.38
CA THR A 114 17.02 1.99 -9.12
C THR A 114 16.84 0.47 -9.26
N ALA A 115 17.36 -0.13 -10.32
CA ALA A 115 17.34 -1.58 -10.48
C ALA A 115 18.07 -2.32 -9.32
N ALA A 116 19.02 -1.65 -8.66
CA ALA A 116 19.70 -2.19 -7.48
C ALA A 116 18.79 -2.22 -6.25
N GLU A 117 17.99 -1.17 -6.04
CA GLU A 117 16.96 -1.12 -4.97
C GLU A 117 15.90 -2.18 -5.20
N ILE A 118 15.36 -2.29 -6.43
CA ILE A 118 14.42 -3.36 -6.78
C ILE A 118 14.98 -4.75 -6.45
N ARG A 119 16.22 -5.04 -6.86
CA ARG A 119 16.85 -6.35 -6.58
C ARG A 119 17.08 -6.60 -5.08
N ARG A 120 17.36 -5.57 -4.31
CA ARG A 120 17.56 -5.68 -2.87
C ARG A 120 16.25 -5.94 -2.13
N GLU A 121 15.15 -5.39 -2.60
CA GLU A 121 13.83 -5.57 -2.03
C GLU A 121 13.16 -6.87 -2.48
N GLU A 122 13.45 -7.34 -3.70
CA GLU A 122 12.99 -8.62 -4.24
C GLU A 122 13.81 -9.81 -3.68
N PRO A 123 13.23 -11.00 -3.65
CA PRO A 123 11.86 -11.35 -4.08
C PRO A 123 10.81 -11.18 -3.00
N LEU A 124 11.18 -10.74 -1.81
CA LEU A 124 10.35 -10.92 -0.62
C LEU A 124 9.45 -9.71 -0.33
N SER A 125 9.73 -8.55 -0.88
CA SER A 125 9.21 -7.37 -0.23
C SER A 125 8.70 -6.25 -1.11
N ILE A 126 9.05 -6.17 -2.37
CA ILE A 126 8.50 -5.08 -3.17
C ILE A 126 7.04 -5.33 -3.57
N LEU A 127 6.66 -6.58 -3.84
CA LEU A 127 5.30 -6.97 -4.21
C LEU A 127 4.61 -7.77 -3.11
N GLY A 128 3.34 -7.45 -2.87
CA GLY A 128 2.47 -8.08 -1.89
C GLY A 128 1.85 -7.07 -0.93
N ALA A 129 1.03 -7.54 0.00
CA ALA A 129 0.40 -6.70 1.02
C ALA A 129 1.30 -6.52 2.23
N ASN A 130 1.42 -5.29 2.68
CA ASN A 130 2.15 -4.89 3.88
C ASN A 130 1.20 -4.23 4.89
N ILE A 131 1.63 -4.17 6.14
CA ILE A 131 0.93 -3.46 7.21
C ILE A 131 1.92 -2.63 8.02
N VAL A 132 1.50 -1.44 8.42
CA VAL A 132 2.13 -0.60 9.44
C VAL A 132 1.09 -0.17 10.46
N GLU A 133 1.54 0.16 11.66
CA GLU A 133 0.77 0.91 12.63
C GLU A 133 1.15 2.39 12.52
N LEU A 134 0.15 3.28 12.62
CA LEU A 134 0.34 4.72 12.64
C LEU A 134 0.19 5.28 14.05
N GLU A 135 0.77 6.46 14.29
CA GLU A 135 0.53 7.26 15.48
C GLU A 135 -0.85 7.93 15.41
N ASP A 136 -1.29 8.50 16.53
CA ASP A 136 -2.61 9.16 16.67
C ASP A 136 -2.79 10.36 15.73
N ASP A 137 -1.70 10.87 15.14
CA ASP A 137 -1.74 11.93 14.12
C ASP A 137 -2.24 11.45 12.75
N MET A 138 -2.49 10.15 12.60
CA MET A 138 -2.99 9.52 11.36
C MET A 138 -2.02 9.58 10.18
N LEU A 139 -0.78 10.01 10.37
CA LEU A 139 0.24 10.18 9.33
C LEU A 139 1.55 9.48 9.64
N THR A 140 1.98 9.52 10.92
CA THR A 140 3.33 9.08 11.28
C THR A 140 3.37 7.57 11.51
N VAL A 141 4.27 6.90 10.81
CA VAL A 141 4.48 5.44 10.93
C VAL A 141 5.10 5.13 12.30
N LYS A 142 4.45 4.28 13.08
CA LYS A 142 4.87 3.83 14.41
C LYS A 142 5.66 2.53 14.37
N SER A 143 5.37 1.68 13.40
CA SER A 143 6.01 0.37 13.26
C SER A 143 6.69 0.21 11.90
N GLU A 144 7.75 -0.60 11.82
CA GLU A 144 8.32 -0.97 10.52
C GLU A 144 7.31 -1.75 9.67
N PRO A 145 7.29 -1.55 8.34
CA PRO A 145 6.43 -2.30 7.44
C PRO A 145 6.65 -3.80 7.53
N ARG A 146 5.59 -4.55 7.70
CA ARG A 146 5.60 -6.01 7.78
C ARG A 146 4.73 -6.61 6.68
N ARG A 147 5.28 -7.61 5.96
CA ARG A 147 4.55 -8.40 4.98
C ARG A 147 3.47 -9.25 5.66
N ILE A 148 2.21 -9.13 5.19
CA ILE A 148 1.09 -9.97 5.64
C ILE A 148 0.68 -11.01 4.60
N LEU A 149 0.75 -10.69 3.31
CA LEU A 149 0.51 -11.64 2.22
C LEU A 149 1.52 -11.46 1.10
N PRO A 150 2.05 -12.55 0.55
CA PRO A 150 2.93 -12.48 -0.61
C PRO A 150 2.12 -12.23 -1.89
N ALA A 151 2.73 -11.56 -2.87
CA ALA A 151 2.24 -11.59 -4.23
C ALA A 151 2.52 -12.95 -4.89
N ILE A 152 1.83 -13.23 -6.00
CA ILE A 152 1.99 -14.49 -6.75
C ILE A 152 3.44 -14.75 -7.15
N ASN A 153 4.17 -13.70 -7.42
CA ASN A 153 5.58 -13.70 -7.79
C ASN A 153 6.50 -14.31 -6.73
N ASN A 154 6.11 -14.21 -5.46
CA ASN A 154 6.91 -14.59 -4.30
C ASN A 154 6.46 -15.93 -3.71
N THR A 155 5.67 -16.69 -4.46
CA THR A 155 5.13 -17.98 -4.00
C THR A 155 5.52 -19.11 -4.95
N PRO A 156 5.94 -20.28 -4.44
CA PRO A 156 6.22 -21.43 -5.27
C PRO A 156 4.97 -21.91 -6.04
N LYS A 157 5.16 -22.41 -7.26
CA LYS A 157 4.06 -23.02 -8.03
C LYS A 157 3.43 -24.18 -7.27
N GLY A 158 2.10 -24.25 -7.26
CA GLY A 158 1.34 -25.32 -6.58
C GLY A 158 1.35 -25.21 -5.05
N SER A 159 1.83 -24.10 -4.49
CA SER A 159 1.78 -23.89 -3.04
C SER A 159 0.46 -23.23 -2.62
N ARG A 160 -0.03 -23.57 -1.41
CA ARG A 160 -1.23 -22.95 -0.85
C ARG A 160 -1.14 -21.40 -0.76
N PRO A 161 -0.01 -20.79 -0.38
CA PRO A 161 0.13 -19.33 -0.43
C PRO A 161 -0.06 -18.72 -1.81
N ARG A 162 0.21 -19.49 -2.89
CA ARG A 162 -0.01 -19.01 -4.26
C ARG A 162 -1.49 -18.89 -4.60
N GLU A 163 -2.32 -19.82 -4.13
CA GLU A 163 -3.78 -19.81 -4.34
C GLU A 163 -4.46 -18.62 -3.65
N HIS A 164 -3.80 -18.03 -2.65
CA HIS A 164 -4.27 -16.89 -1.87
C HIS A 164 -3.32 -15.69 -1.98
N SER A 165 -2.59 -15.60 -3.08
CA SER A 165 -1.65 -14.49 -3.29
C SER A 165 -2.36 -13.15 -3.42
N PHE A 166 -1.73 -12.12 -2.88
CA PHE A 166 -2.23 -10.76 -2.99
C PHE A 166 -1.96 -10.19 -4.39
N TYR A 167 -2.96 -9.50 -4.93
CA TYR A 167 -2.82 -8.70 -6.14
C TYR A 167 -2.99 -7.22 -5.82
N GLU A 168 -4.18 -6.76 -5.43
CA GLU A 168 -4.47 -5.35 -5.12
C GLU A 168 -5.81 -5.21 -4.38
N GLY A 169 -6.28 -3.97 -4.15
CA GLY A 169 -7.62 -3.67 -3.68
C GLY A 169 -7.88 -4.12 -2.25
N ALA A 170 -6.93 -3.85 -1.35
CA ALA A 170 -7.05 -4.24 0.06
C ALA A 170 -8.22 -3.55 0.76
N SER A 171 -8.84 -4.26 1.70
CA SER A 171 -9.80 -3.73 2.67
C SER A 171 -9.64 -4.47 3.99
N LEU A 172 -9.31 -3.76 5.07
CA LEU A 172 -9.14 -4.31 6.40
C LEU A 172 -10.33 -3.93 7.28
N ARG A 173 -11.02 -4.92 7.84
CA ARG A 173 -12.22 -4.71 8.67
C ARG A 173 -12.19 -5.62 9.89
N LYS A 174 -12.89 -5.22 10.97
CA LYS A 174 -13.07 -6.02 12.19
C LYS A 174 -14.55 -6.24 12.47
N PHE A 175 -14.94 -7.51 12.62
CA PHE A 175 -16.31 -7.92 12.97
C PHE A 175 -16.27 -9.07 13.96
N GLY A 176 -17.07 -8.98 15.03
CA GLY A 176 -17.20 -10.06 16.02
C GLY A 176 -15.86 -10.47 16.66
N GLY A 177 -14.91 -9.56 16.81
CA GLY A 177 -13.58 -9.83 17.36
C GLY A 177 -12.60 -10.46 16.37
N LEU A 178 -13.00 -10.67 15.11
CA LEU A 178 -12.14 -11.21 14.05
C LEU A 178 -11.76 -10.11 13.05
N TYR A 179 -10.53 -10.19 12.54
CA TYR A 179 -10.04 -9.32 11.47
C TYR A 179 -10.25 -9.99 10.12
N TYR A 180 -10.79 -9.23 9.18
CA TYR A 180 -11.02 -9.64 7.80
C TYR A 180 -10.16 -8.79 6.89
N PHE A 181 -9.28 -9.44 6.13
CA PHE A 181 -8.51 -8.80 5.08
C PHE A 181 -9.05 -9.28 3.73
N ILE A 182 -9.76 -8.39 3.05
CA ILE A 182 -10.42 -8.66 1.77
C ILE A 182 -9.55 -8.03 0.69
N TYR A 183 -9.30 -8.74 -0.41
CA TYR A 183 -8.41 -8.28 -1.47
C TYR A 183 -8.67 -9.02 -2.79
N SER A 184 -8.17 -8.46 -3.89
CA SER A 184 -8.12 -9.15 -5.18
C SER A 184 -6.97 -10.14 -5.20
N SER A 185 -7.21 -11.35 -5.71
CA SER A 185 -6.19 -12.38 -5.90
C SER A 185 -6.10 -12.78 -7.37
N HIS A 186 -4.91 -13.10 -7.84
CA HIS A 186 -4.72 -13.79 -9.10
C HIS A 186 -4.90 -15.28 -8.90
N VAL A 187 -6.00 -15.82 -9.45
CA VAL A 187 -6.22 -17.25 -9.59
C VAL A 187 -6.05 -17.57 -11.08
N ASN A 188 -4.99 -18.29 -11.42
CA ASN A 188 -4.82 -18.92 -12.73
C ASN A 188 -5.22 -20.37 -12.64
#